data_00d552b79f384411ca00e1f2d5b0eb3d
#
_entry.id   00d552b79f384411ca00e1f2d5b0eb3d
#
_cell.length_a   1.000
_cell.length_b   1.000
_cell.length_c   1.000
_cell.angle_alpha   90.00
_cell.angle_beta   90.00
_cell.angle_gamma   90.00
#
_symmetry.space_group_name_H-M   'P 1'
#
loop_
_entity.id
_entity.type
_entity.pdbx_description
1 polymer ?
#
loop_
_entity_poly.entity_id
_entity_poly.type
_entity_poly.pdbx_seq_one_letter_code
_entity_poly.pdbx_strand_id
1 'polypeptide(L)'
;MEPAHSFLWQALITHGGVESKLTWEAYGRRLYDYFAFLAANELQWDEEQKPHGLSVVARYRDWSLGELALSPNTVNKRLNLIVRFYDWCKRQGYIAHLPFGFRDVRTPAHQGFLSHVDRSGGFVQKPAVMARERKTTIKLLTKTQVRQCFGTQLDPSHALLFNLMVRTGMRSCEARSFPLAYVFNPRARSDLRSGQMIRILLEPADMHIKYGKPRSIDVPWSLMEDMWAYSLHQREIRRRRYGLNPAALVLTELGHEFSKSAVVDAMK
;
A
#
# COMPACT_ATOMS: atom_id res chain seq x y z
N MET A 1 -22.60 8.06 17.28
CA MET A 1 -21.35 7.34 16.92
C MET A 1 -20.13 7.83 17.70
N GLU A 2 -20.33 8.24 18.92
CA GLU A 2 -19.26 8.80 19.78
C GLU A 2 -18.07 7.86 19.99
N PRO A 3 -18.26 6.55 20.28
CA PRO A 3 -17.11 5.67 20.52
C PRO A 3 -16.19 5.52 19.30
N ALA A 4 -16.71 5.47 18.08
CA ALA A 4 -15.91 5.31 16.88
C ALA A 4 -15.06 6.55 16.60
N HIS A 5 -15.60 7.76 16.83
CA HIS A 5 -14.87 9.01 16.68
C HIS A 5 -13.74 9.09 17.72
N SER A 6 -14.05 8.85 18.98
CA SER A 6 -13.08 8.88 20.08
C SER A 6 -11.95 7.85 19.89
N PHE A 7 -12.28 6.65 19.42
CA PHE A 7 -11.30 5.65 19.06
C PHE A 7 -10.37 6.12 17.94
N LEU A 8 -10.92 6.65 16.85
CA LEU A 8 -10.12 7.16 15.72
C LEU A 8 -9.22 8.30 16.15
N TRP A 9 -9.76 9.24 16.93
CA TRP A 9 -8.99 10.37 17.48
C TRP A 9 -7.81 9.87 18.30
N GLN A 10 -8.06 8.97 19.24
CA GLN A 10 -7.00 8.43 20.09
C GLN A 10 -6.00 7.59 19.30
N ALA A 11 -6.45 6.71 18.41
CA ALA A 11 -5.58 5.82 17.67
C ALA A 11 -4.72 6.50 16.61
N LEU A 12 -5.18 7.61 16.04
CA LEU A 12 -4.52 8.28 14.91
C LEU A 12 -3.82 9.58 15.31
N ILE A 13 -4.38 10.33 16.28
CA ILE A 13 -3.91 11.66 16.65
C ILE A 13 -3.19 11.61 17.99
N THR A 14 -3.87 11.20 19.06
CA THR A 14 -3.32 11.28 20.41
C THR A 14 -2.05 10.43 20.60
N HIS A 15 -2.02 9.21 20.04
CA HIS A 15 -0.84 8.34 20.13
C HIS A 15 0.26 8.69 19.13
N GLY A 16 0.02 9.63 18.18
CA GLY A 16 1.05 10.18 17.29
C GLY A 16 1.76 9.17 16.37
N GLY A 17 1.32 7.92 16.35
CA GLY A 17 2.03 6.82 15.65
C GLY A 17 1.72 6.71 14.15
N VAL A 18 0.80 7.51 13.61
CA VAL A 18 0.36 7.38 12.22
C VAL A 18 0.36 8.75 11.53
N GLU A 19 1.43 9.05 10.82
CA GLU A 19 1.57 10.31 10.07
C GLU A 19 0.82 10.33 8.73
N SER A 20 0.56 9.16 8.16
CA SER A 20 -0.01 9.04 6.82
C SER A 20 -1.51 9.31 6.77
N LYS A 21 -1.92 10.40 6.12
CA LYS A 21 -3.33 10.73 5.83
C LYS A 21 -4.08 9.59 5.14
N LEU A 22 -3.42 8.83 4.27
CA LEU A 22 -4.02 7.66 3.60
C LEU A 22 -4.38 6.55 4.59
N THR A 23 -3.62 6.40 5.68
CA THR A 23 -3.96 5.45 6.74
C THR A 23 -5.17 5.94 7.55
N TRP A 24 -5.27 7.24 7.79
CA TRP A 24 -6.42 7.85 8.45
C TRP A 24 -7.70 7.61 7.64
N GLU A 25 -7.67 7.91 6.35
CA GLU A 25 -8.78 7.63 5.44
C GLU A 25 -9.16 6.13 5.42
N ALA A 26 -8.16 5.26 5.38
CA ALA A 26 -8.40 3.82 5.38
C ALA A 26 -9.05 3.33 6.67
N TYR A 27 -8.69 3.89 7.83
CA TYR A 27 -9.30 3.55 9.11
C TYR A 27 -10.73 4.08 9.16
N GLY A 28 -10.95 5.35 8.80
CA GLY A 28 -12.28 5.95 8.74
C GLY A 28 -13.22 5.16 7.83
N ARG A 29 -12.79 4.85 6.59
CA ARG A 29 -13.59 4.07 5.63
C ARG A 29 -13.95 2.66 6.12
N ARG A 30 -13.01 1.97 6.78
CA ARG A 30 -13.27 0.61 7.30
C ARG A 30 -14.26 0.60 8.45
N LEU A 31 -14.18 1.56 9.37
CA LEU A 31 -15.17 1.68 10.44
C LEU A 31 -16.51 2.16 9.91
N TYR A 32 -16.52 3.14 9.00
CA TYR A 32 -17.73 3.59 8.34
C TYR A 32 -18.47 2.42 7.65
N ASP A 33 -17.76 1.61 6.89
CA ASP A 33 -18.28 0.45 6.19
C ASP A 33 -18.91 -0.58 7.18
N TYR A 34 -18.26 -0.80 8.32
CA TYR A 34 -18.77 -1.67 9.37
C TYR A 34 -20.05 -1.10 10.01
N PHE A 35 -20.06 0.16 10.40
CA PHE A 35 -21.23 0.78 11.00
C PHE A 35 -22.39 0.96 10.01
N ALA A 36 -22.11 1.19 8.74
CA ALA A 36 -23.11 1.20 7.68
C ALA A 36 -23.77 -0.17 7.51
N PHE A 37 -22.97 -1.26 7.56
CA PHE A 37 -23.51 -2.62 7.58
C PHE A 37 -24.42 -2.85 8.79
N LEU A 38 -24.02 -2.45 9.99
CA LEU A 38 -24.84 -2.60 11.20
C LEU A 38 -26.17 -1.84 11.06
N ALA A 39 -26.10 -0.59 10.61
CA ALA A 39 -27.28 0.25 10.42
C ALA A 39 -28.25 -0.35 9.38
N ALA A 40 -27.72 -0.84 8.25
CA ALA A 40 -28.52 -1.44 7.19
C ALA A 40 -29.20 -2.76 7.61
N ASN A 41 -28.68 -3.44 8.62
CA ASN A 41 -29.22 -4.69 9.14
C ASN A 41 -29.89 -4.53 10.53
N GLU A 42 -30.12 -3.31 10.99
CA GLU A 42 -30.76 -3.00 12.29
C GLU A 42 -30.04 -3.66 13.48
N LEU A 43 -28.70 -3.80 13.39
CA LEU A 43 -27.86 -4.43 14.41
C LEU A 43 -27.26 -3.38 15.33
N GLN A 44 -27.21 -3.67 16.64
CA GLN A 44 -26.52 -2.84 17.60
C GLN A 44 -25.05 -3.23 17.69
N TRP A 45 -24.15 -2.25 17.69
CA TRP A 45 -22.71 -2.49 17.72
C TRP A 45 -22.24 -3.09 19.06
N ASP A 46 -22.94 -2.80 20.17
CA ASP A 46 -22.67 -3.25 21.53
C ASP A 46 -23.53 -4.47 21.93
N GLU A 47 -24.22 -5.10 20.98
CA GLU A 47 -25.02 -6.30 21.23
C GLU A 47 -24.13 -7.44 21.74
N GLU A 48 -24.44 -7.94 22.93
CA GLU A 48 -23.77 -9.12 23.48
C GLU A 48 -24.03 -10.37 22.63
N GLN A 49 -23.00 -11.18 22.47
CA GLN A 49 -23.14 -12.42 21.72
C GLN A 49 -24.06 -13.38 22.47
N LYS A 50 -25.19 -13.75 21.87
CA LYS A 50 -26.09 -14.77 22.40
C LYS A 50 -25.41 -16.15 22.40
N PRO A 51 -25.67 -17.01 23.41
CA PRO A 51 -25.25 -18.41 23.35
C PRO A 51 -25.72 -19.03 22.02
N HIS A 52 -24.84 -19.69 21.31
CA HIS A 52 -25.08 -20.31 20.00
C HIS A 52 -25.43 -19.36 18.83
N GLY A 53 -25.32 -18.02 19.00
CA GLY A 53 -25.54 -17.02 17.96
C GLY A 53 -24.24 -16.56 17.30
N LEU A 54 -24.35 -16.09 16.06
CA LEU A 54 -23.23 -15.38 15.40
C LEU A 54 -23.14 -13.97 15.96
N SER A 55 -21.94 -13.55 16.35
CA SER A 55 -21.71 -12.17 16.77
C SER A 55 -21.89 -11.20 15.58
N VAL A 56 -22.17 -9.93 15.89
CA VAL A 56 -22.29 -8.87 14.87
C VAL A 56 -21.04 -8.78 13.99
N VAL A 57 -19.86 -9.03 14.56
CA VAL A 57 -18.60 -9.04 13.83
C VAL A 57 -18.47 -10.26 12.90
N ALA A 58 -18.97 -11.43 13.33
CA ALA A 58 -19.01 -12.61 12.49
C ALA A 58 -20.00 -12.47 11.33
N ARG A 59 -21.18 -11.87 11.58
CA ARG A 59 -22.14 -11.54 10.50
C ARG A 59 -21.55 -10.61 9.45
N TYR A 60 -20.84 -9.54 9.89
CA TYR A 60 -20.13 -8.64 8.98
C TYR A 60 -19.05 -9.37 8.15
N ARG A 61 -18.27 -10.27 8.79
CA ARG A 61 -17.31 -11.10 8.09
C ARG A 61 -17.97 -11.92 6.99
N ASP A 62 -19.03 -12.64 7.32
CA ASP A 62 -19.69 -13.57 6.42
C ASP A 62 -20.38 -12.83 5.26
N TRP A 63 -21.01 -11.71 5.53
CA TRP A 63 -21.54 -10.79 4.52
C TRP A 63 -20.43 -10.27 3.59
N SER A 64 -19.30 -9.83 4.16
CA SER A 64 -18.17 -9.32 3.37
C SER A 64 -17.54 -10.37 2.46
N LEU A 65 -17.54 -11.65 2.89
CA LEU A 65 -17.02 -12.76 2.09
C LEU A 65 -18.03 -13.26 1.05
N GLY A 66 -19.30 -13.36 1.43
CA GLY A 66 -20.38 -13.90 0.60
C GLY A 66 -20.93 -12.87 -0.37
N GLU A 67 -21.61 -11.83 0.15
CA GLU A 67 -22.32 -10.86 -0.68
C GLU A 67 -21.38 -9.91 -1.43
N LEU A 68 -20.34 -9.39 -0.76
CA LEU A 68 -19.36 -8.51 -1.40
C LEU A 68 -18.24 -9.26 -2.13
N ALA A 69 -18.15 -10.57 -1.99
CA ALA A 69 -17.13 -11.44 -2.58
C ALA A 69 -15.68 -10.92 -2.36
N LEU A 70 -15.42 -10.30 -1.20
CA LEU A 70 -14.11 -9.76 -0.87
C LEU A 70 -13.12 -10.87 -0.54
N SER A 71 -11.85 -10.65 -0.88
CA SER A 71 -10.81 -11.61 -0.51
C SER A 71 -10.65 -11.71 1.01
N PRO A 72 -10.35 -12.90 1.56
CA PRO A 72 -10.12 -13.08 3.01
C PRO A 72 -9.09 -12.11 3.60
N ASN A 73 -8.04 -11.79 2.84
CA ASN A 73 -7.02 -10.82 3.26
C ASN A 73 -7.60 -9.40 3.39
N THR A 74 -8.49 -8.99 2.49
CA THR A 74 -9.18 -7.69 2.56
C THR A 74 -10.11 -7.65 3.77
N VAL A 75 -10.89 -8.72 3.97
CA VAL A 75 -11.79 -8.85 5.12
C VAL A 75 -11.01 -8.81 6.43
N ASN A 76 -9.90 -9.57 6.54
CA ASN A 76 -9.06 -9.56 7.73
C ASN A 76 -8.44 -8.19 8.04
N LYS A 77 -8.08 -7.39 7.02
CA LYS A 77 -7.65 -6.00 7.24
C LYS A 77 -8.73 -5.11 7.84
N ARG A 78 -10.00 -5.34 7.49
CA ARG A 78 -11.15 -4.65 8.09
C ARG A 78 -11.39 -5.15 9.51
N LEU A 79 -11.45 -6.47 9.70
CA LEU A 79 -11.65 -7.11 11.00
C LEU A 79 -10.57 -6.75 12.02
N ASN A 80 -9.32 -6.66 11.63
CA ASN A 80 -8.24 -6.23 12.53
C ASN A 80 -8.49 -4.82 13.12
N LEU A 81 -9.05 -3.91 12.34
CA LEU A 81 -9.40 -2.59 12.87
C LEU A 81 -10.63 -2.66 13.79
N ILE A 82 -11.65 -3.44 13.41
CA ILE A 82 -12.86 -3.65 14.20
C ILE A 82 -12.52 -4.31 15.55
N VAL A 83 -11.65 -5.33 15.56
CA VAL A 83 -11.16 -5.96 16.79
C VAL A 83 -10.47 -4.93 17.69
N ARG A 84 -9.58 -4.10 17.13
CA ARG A 84 -8.91 -3.03 17.89
C ARG A 84 -9.90 -2.00 18.43
N PHE A 85 -10.95 -1.69 17.71
CA PHE A 85 -12.03 -0.80 18.16
C PHE A 85 -12.74 -1.41 19.37
N TYR A 86 -13.15 -2.67 19.30
CA TYR A 86 -13.82 -3.35 20.42
C TYR A 86 -12.92 -3.54 21.64
N ASP A 87 -11.64 -3.89 21.45
CA ASP A 87 -10.68 -3.96 22.53
C ASP A 87 -10.50 -2.59 23.22
N TRP A 88 -10.51 -1.53 22.44
CA TRP A 88 -10.48 -0.17 22.97
C TRP A 88 -11.78 0.16 23.72
N CYS A 89 -12.95 -0.12 23.16
CA CYS A 89 -14.24 0.09 23.82
C CYS A 89 -14.33 -0.63 25.15
N LYS A 90 -13.88 -1.86 25.22
CA LYS A 90 -13.83 -2.63 26.47
C LYS A 90 -12.92 -1.95 27.51
N ARG A 91 -11.73 -1.51 27.10
CA ARG A 91 -10.81 -0.80 28.03
C ARG A 91 -11.34 0.54 28.52
N GLN A 92 -12.13 1.23 27.71
CA GLN A 92 -12.77 2.50 28.09
C GLN A 92 -14.11 2.31 28.83
N GLY A 93 -14.57 1.09 29.02
CA GLY A 93 -15.84 0.80 29.74
C GLY A 93 -17.09 1.00 28.91
N TYR A 94 -17.01 1.20 27.59
CA TYR A 94 -18.19 1.31 26.73
C TYR A 94 -18.95 -0.03 26.62
N ILE A 95 -18.25 -1.15 26.75
CA ILE A 95 -18.82 -2.49 26.73
C ILE A 95 -18.18 -3.35 27.82
N ALA A 96 -18.93 -4.27 28.42
CA ALA A 96 -18.45 -5.20 29.43
C ALA A 96 -17.71 -6.39 28.79
N HIS A 97 -18.26 -6.91 27.70
CA HIS A 97 -17.76 -8.10 27.01
C HIS A 97 -17.48 -7.84 25.52
N LEU A 98 -16.48 -8.55 24.99
CA LEU A 98 -16.20 -8.50 23.55
C LEU A 98 -17.26 -9.32 22.80
N PRO A 99 -17.74 -8.86 21.62
CA PRO A 99 -18.70 -9.60 20.79
C PRO A 99 -18.03 -10.74 20.00
N PHE A 100 -16.91 -11.25 20.45
CA PHE A 100 -16.18 -12.37 19.86
C PHE A 100 -15.25 -13.02 20.88
N GLY A 101 -15.00 -14.32 20.70
CA GLY A 101 -14.02 -15.06 21.47
C GLY A 101 -12.65 -15.11 20.80
N PHE A 102 -11.71 -15.77 21.47
CA PHE A 102 -10.36 -16.07 20.96
C PHE A 102 -10.21 -17.57 20.74
N ARG A 103 -9.30 -17.93 19.82
CA ARG A 103 -8.88 -19.31 19.59
C ARG A 103 -7.36 -19.39 19.61
N ASP A 104 -6.85 -20.48 20.12
CA ASP A 104 -5.44 -20.79 20.06
C ASP A 104 -5.06 -21.24 18.65
N VAL A 105 -4.11 -20.58 18.06
CA VAL A 105 -3.57 -20.92 16.73
C VAL A 105 -2.12 -21.29 16.90
N ARG A 106 -1.77 -22.51 16.46
CA ARG A 106 -0.38 -22.97 16.46
C ARG A 106 0.43 -22.12 15.47
N THR A 107 1.45 -21.44 15.96
CA THR A 107 2.45 -20.76 15.13
C THR A 107 3.61 -21.72 14.87
N PRO A 108 4.15 -21.78 13.65
CA PRO A 108 5.39 -22.50 13.41
C PRO A 108 6.46 -21.96 14.37
N ALA A 109 7.17 -22.86 15.07
CA ALA A 109 8.26 -22.46 15.93
C ALA A 109 9.24 -21.59 15.12
N HIS A 110 9.55 -20.41 15.65
CA HIS A 110 10.56 -19.53 15.05
C HIS A 110 11.90 -20.24 15.23
N GLN A 111 12.53 -20.67 14.14
CA GLN A 111 13.88 -21.29 14.16
C GLN A 111 14.98 -20.21 14.31
N GLY A 112 14.75 -19.21 15.16
CA GLY A 112 15.69 -18.13 15.41
C GLY A 112 16.55 -18.39 16.66
N PHE A 113 17.63 -17.65 16.82
CA PHE A 113 18.57 -17.72 17.95
C PHE A 113 17.88 -17.66 19.34
N LEU A 114 16.72 -16.99 19.44
CA LEU A 114 15.95 -16.86 20.69
C LEU A 114 14.74 -17.81 20.78
N SER A 115 14.65 -18.86 19.96
CA SER A 115 13.53 -19.80 19.97
C SER A 115 13.33 -20.52 21.31
N HIS A 116 14.40 -20.67 22.11
CA HIS A 116 14.35 -21.26 23.42
C HIS A 116 13.77 -20.36 24.53
N VAL A 117 13.61 -19.05 24.25
CA VAL A 117 13.04 -18.08 25.19
C VAL A 117 11.53 -17.90 24.95
N ASP A 118 11.00 -18.42 23.84
CA ASP A 118 9.57 -18.34 23.52
C ASP A 118 8.76 -19.24 24.46
N ARG A 119 8.16 -18.61 25.47
CA ARG A 119 7.30 -19.28 26.49
C ARG A 119 5.87 -19.51 25.98
N SER A 120 5.51 -19.11 24.74
CA SER A 120 4.15 -19.23 24.21
C SER A 120 3.73 -20.67 23.91
N GLY A 121 4.65 -21.66 24.02
CA GLY A 121 4.39 -23.04 23.64
C GLY A 121 4.04 -23.24 22.17
N GLY A 122 4.30 -22.23 21.35
CA GLY A 122 3.95 -22.24 19.93
C GLY A 122 2.47 -21.96 19.65
N PHE A 123 1.72 -21.44 20.62
CA PHE A 123 0.33 -21.03 20.44
C PHE A 123 0.20 -19.51 20.61
N VAL A 124 -0.61 -18.91 19.74
CA VAL A 124 -0.98 -17.48 19.80
C VAL A 124 -2.49 -17.37 19.77
N GLN A 125 -3.04 -16.61 20.71
CA GLN A 125 -4.46 -16.31 20.72
C GLN A 125 -4.82 -15.35 19.58
N LYS A 126 -5.73 -15.77 18.71
CA LYS A 126 -6.29 -14.95 17.65
C LYS A 126 -7.78 -14.81 17.81
N PRO A 127 -8.36 -13.63 17.47
CA PRO A 127 -9.81 -13.47 17.47
C PRO A 127 -10.46 -14.54 16.58
N ALA A 128 -11.46 -15.24 17.11
CA ALA A 128 -12.13 -16.33 16.41
C ALA A 128 -12.89 -15.87 15.13
N VAL A 129 -13.19 -14.56 15.05
CA VAL A 129 -13.90 -13.93 13.91
C VAL A 129 -13.02 -13.80 12.66
N MET A 130 -11.71 -14.00 12.74
CA MET A 130 -10.81 -13.84 11.59
C MET A 130 -11.10 -14.88 10.50
N ALA A 131 -11.16 -14.42 9.25
CA ALA A 131 -11.31 -15.29 8.08
C ALA A 131 -10.04 -16.13 7.84
N ARG A 132 -10.22 -17.36 7.35
CA ARG A 132 -9.08 -18.22 7.00
C ARG A 132 -8.38 -17.68 5.74
N GLU A 133 -7.15 -17.23 5.90
CA GLU A 133 -6.32 -16.79 4.78
C GLU A 133 -5.76 -17.99 4.00
N ARG A 134 -5.83 -17.89 2.68
CA ARG A 134 -5.05 -18.76 1.79
C ARG A 134 -3.81 -17.98 1.35
N LYS A 135 -2.63 -18.53 1.56
CA LYS A 135 -1.40 -17.95 1.02
C LYS A 135 -1.51 -17.93 -0.50
N THR A 136 -1.62 -16.77 -1.07
CA THR A 136 -1.59 -16.59 -2.53
C THR A 136 -0.12 -16.46 -2.94
N THR A 137 0.32 -17.30 -3.85
CA THR A 137 1.66 -17.18 -4.45
C THR A 137 1.74 -15.85 -5.21
N ILE A 138 2.82 -15.10 -4.99
CA ILE A 138 3.07 -13.88 -5.75
C ILE A 138 3.20 -14.25 -7.22
N LYS A 139 2.39 -13.64 -8.08
CA LYS A 139 2.51 -13.82 -9.53
C LYS A 139 3.70 -12.98 -10.01
N LEU A 140 4.76 -13.65 -10.39
CA LEU A 140 5.93 -13.03 -11.01
C LEU A 140 5.76 -13.08 -12.53
N LEU A 141 6.09 -11.97 -13.19
CA LEU A 141 6.14 -11.94 -14.64
C LEU A 141 7.38 -12.72 -15.12
N THR A 142 7.20 -13.55 -16.12
CA THR A 142 8.31 -14.20 -16.81
C THR A 142 9.08 -13.20 -17.67
N LYS A 143 10.33 -13.51 -18.03
CA LYS A 143 11.13 -12.68 -18.95
C LYS A 143 10.40 -12.43 -20.28
N THR A 144 9.68 -13.42 -20.79
CA THR A 144 8.89 -13.31 -22.04
C THR A 144 7.75 -12.32 -21.88
N GLN A 145 6.98 -12.40 -20.78
CA GLN A 145 5.91 -11.45 -20.49
C GLN A 145 6.43 -10.02 -20.32
N VAL A 146 7.54 -9.84 -19.63
CA VAL A 146 8.19 -8.52 -19.51
C VAL A 146 8.58 -7.98 -20.89
N ARG A 147 9.19 -8.80 -21.76
CA ARG A 147 9.55 -8.39 -23.13
C ARG A 147 8.32 -8.04 -23.96
N GLN A 148 7.22 -8.78 -23.82
CA GLN A 148 5.95 -8.47 -24.49
C GLN A 148 5.43 -7.10 -24.05
N CYS A 149 5.47 -6.78 -22.75
CA CYS A 149 5.10 -5.46 -22.26
C CYS A 149 5.95 -4.33 -22.88
N PHE A 150 7.26 -4.55 -23.07
CA PHE A 150 8.11 -3.58 -23.76
C PHE A 150 7.84 -3.45 -25.26
N GLY A 151 7.34 -4.50 -25.90
CA GLY A 151 6.97 -4.50 -27.32
C GLY A 151 5.61 -3.85 -27.59
N THR A 152 4.81 -3.56 -26.57
CA THR A 152 3.54 -2.87 -26.73
C THR A 152 3.79 -1.39 -27.03
N GLN A 153 3.06 -0.81 -27.98
CA GLN A 153 3.15 0.64 -28.29
C GLN A 153 2.49 1.43 -27.16
N LEU A 154 3.24 1.68 -26.11
CA LEU A 154 2.83 2.55 -25.03
C LEU A 154 3.18 3.99 -25.35
N ASP A 155 2.39 4.93 -24.81
CA ASP A 155 2.83 6.32 -24.76
C ASP A 155 4.23 6.43 -24.13
N PRO A 156 5.14 7.27 -24.68
CA PRO A 156 6.53 7.35 -24.21
C PRO A 156 6.69 7.57 -22.70
N SER A 157 5.75 8.29 -22.06
CA SER A 157 5.77 8.49 -20.61
C SER A 157 5.41 7.22 -19.84
N HIS A 158 4.41 6.48 -20.31
CA HIS A 158 4.02 5.20 -19.72
C HIS A 158 5.11 4.16 -19.90
N ALA A 159 5.74 4.11 -21.07
CA ALA A 159 6.88 3.26 -21.34
C ALA A 159 8.06 3.56 -20.40
N LEU A 160 8.37 4.84 -20.19
CA LEU A 160 9.45 5.23 -19.27
C LEU A 160 9.12 4.92 -17.82
N LEU A 161 7.88 5.17 -17.36
CA LEU A 161 7.45 4.80 -16.01
C LEU A 161 7.55 3.29 -15.77
N PHE A 162 7.13 2.49 -16.75
CA PHE A 162 7.24 1.03 -16.69
C PHE A 162 8.71 0.59 -16.60
N ASN A 163 9.57 1.16 -17.45
CA ASN A 163 11.01 0.91 -17.43
C ASN A 163 11.64 1.24 -16.07
N LEU A 164 11.32 2.41 -15.50
CA LEU A 164 11.79 2.83 -14.18
C LEU A 164 11.41 1.81 -13.11
N MET A 165 10.13 1.40 -13.06
CA MET A 165 9.67 0.45 -12.06
C MET A 165 10.29 -0.94 -12.22
N VAL A 166 10.36 -1.48 -13.44
CA VAL A 166 10.83 -2.85 -13.70
C VAL A 166 12.35 -2.96 -13.54
N ARG A 167 13.11 -1.97 -14.03
CA ARG A 167 14.58 -2.05 -14.08
C ARG A 167 15.27 -1.58 -12.80
N THR A 168 14.58 -0.80 -11.94
CA THR A 168 15.15 -0.27 -10.69
C THR A 168 14.45 -0.75 -9.43
N GLY A 169 13.30 -1.37 -9.55
CA GLY A 169 12.45 -1.75 -8.40
C GLY A 169 11.83 -0.54 -7.68
N MET A 170 11.73 0.62 -8.33
CA MET A 170 11.03 1.77 -7.78
C MET A 170 9.54 1.48 -7.60
N ARG A 171 8.98 2.04 -6.51
CA ARG A 171 7.53 2.03 -6.32
C ARG A 171 6.87 3.03 -7.27
N SER A 172 5.59 2.79 -7.58
CA SER A 172 4.83 3.69 -8.46
C SER A 172 4.84 5.17 -7.99
N CYS A 173 4.77 5.45 -6.69
CA CYS A 173 4.87 6.83 -6.20
C CYS A 173 6.25 7.44 -6.45
N GLU A 174 7.32 6.68 -6.30
CA GLU A 174 8.69 7.11 -6.53
C GLU A 174 8.95 7.35 -8.03
N ALA A 175 8.53 6.43 -8.90
CA ALA A 175 8.69 6.57 -10.34
C ALA A 175 7.95 7.79 -10.91
N ARG A 176 6.72 8.07 -10.40
CA ARG A 176 5.91 9.22 -10.85
C ARG A 176 6.48 10.56 -10.42
N SER A 177 7.09 10.63 -9.25
CA SER A 177 7.70 11.85 -8.71
C SER A 177 9.21 11.90 -8.87
N PHE A 178 9.78 11.00 -9.69
CA PHE A 178 11.23 10.97 -9.92
C PHE A 178 11.71 12.32 -10.50
N PRO A 179 12.66 13.02 -9.84
CA PRO A 179 13.00 14.38 -10.23
C PRO A 179 13.78 14.44 -11.55
N LEU A 180 13.47 15.44 -12.38
CA LEU A 180 14.29 15.75 -13.56
C LEU A 180 15.72 16.07 -13.18
N ALA A 181 15.95 16.70 -12.03
CA ALA A 181 17.28 17.07 -11.55
C ALA A 181 18.23 15.88 -11.35
N TYR A 182 17.72 14.65 -11.23
CA TYR A 182 18.52 13.44 -11.09
C TYR A 182 18.96 12.85 -12.43
N VAL A 183 18.48 13.42 -13.55
CA VAL A 183 18.74 12.93 -14.90
C VAL A 183 19.85 13.74 -15.55
N PHE A 184 20.84 13.05 -16.09
CA PHE A 184 21.98 13.65 -16.77
C PHE A 184 22.40 12.81 -17.98
N ASN A 185 23.19 13.40 -18.88
CA ASN A 185 23.78 12.66 -19.98
C ASN A 185 24.92 11.76 -19.45
N PRO A 186 24.74 10.43 -19.39
CA PRO A 186 25.79 9.57 -18.86
C PRO A 186 27.03 9.53 -19.74
N ARG A 187 26.91 9.84 -21.06
CA ARG A 187 28.06 9.92 -21.98
C ARG A 187 28.95 11.13 -21.74
N ALA A 188 28.42 12.17 -21.10
CA ALA A 188 29.18 13.36 -20.75
C ALA A 188 30.01 13.20 -19.46
N ARG A 189 29.82 12.07 -18.75
CA ARG A 189 30.49 11.78 -17.48
C ARG A 189 31.69 10.85 -17.71
N SER A 190 32.89 11.38 -17.59
CA SER A 190 34.13 10.61 -17.77
C SER A 190 34.44 9.59 -16.65
N ASP A 191 33.80 9.78 -15.47
CA ASP A 191 33.90 8.88 -14.33
C ASP A 191 32.99 7.64 -14.45
N LEU A 192 32.10 7.60 -15.45
CA LEU A 192 31.18 6.50 -15.68
C LEU A 192 31.57 5.69 -16.93
N ARG A 193 31.38 4.38 -16.85
CA ARG A 193 31.62 3.47 -17.98
C ARG A 193 30.32 3.00 -18.60
N SER A 194 30.29 2.84 -19.91
CA SER A 194 29.13 2.27 -20.60
C SER A 194 28.76 0.89 -20.04
N GLY A 195 27.44 0.66 -19.82
CA GLY A 195 26.94 -0.58 -19.23
C GLY A 195 27.00 -0.67 -17.70
N GLN A 196 27.58 0.31 -17.04
CA GLN A 196 27.67 0.36 -15.58
C GLN A 196 26.29 0.66 -14.96
N MET A 197 26.09 0.19 -13.71
CA MET A 197 24.96 0.61 -12.86
C MET A 197 25.32 1.94 -12.19
N ILE A 198 24.40 2.89 -12.28
CA ILE A 198 24.56 4.25 -11.73
C ILE A 198 23.78 4.32 -10.44
N ARG A 199 24.46 4.54 -9.32
CA ARG A 199 23.79 4.68 -8.03
C ARG A 199 23.22 6.07 -7.84
N ILE A 200 21.93 6.14 -7.53
CA ILE A 200 21.20 7.38 -7.24
C ILE A 200 20.61 7.27 -5.85
N LEU A 201 20.85 8.29 -5.02
CA LEU A 201 20.21 8.45 -3.73
C LEU A 201 18.86 9.16 -3.94
N LEU A 202 17.80 8.52 -3.52
CA LEU A 202 16.46 9.11 -3.52
C LEU A 202 16.22 9.81 -2.18
N GLU A 203 15.95 11.12 -2.24
CA GLU A 203 15.73 11.97 -1.07
C GLU A 203 14.26 12.34 -0.91
N PRO A 204 13.70 12.25 0.31
CA PRO A 204 12.30 12.63 0.57
C PRO A 204 12.02 14.12 0.33
N ALA A 205 13.05 14.96 0.36
CA ALA A 205 12.92 16.39 0.07
C ALA A 205 12.59 16.65 -1.42
N ASP A 206 13.05 15.77 -2.32
CA ASP A 206 12.95 15.97 -3.76
C ASP A 206 11.80 15.20 -4.41
N MET A 207 11.31 14.14 -3.74
CA MET A 207 10.33 13.24 -4.34
C MET A 207 9.50 12.47 -3.29
N HIS A 208 8.38 11.89 -3.73
CA HIS A 208 7.53 11.08 -2.86
C HIS A 208 8.14 9.70 -2.59
N ILE A 209 8.71 9.51 -1.41
CA ILE A 209 9.23 8.22 -0.95
C ILE A 209 8.30 7.65 0.13
N LYS A 210 7.95 6.38 -0.01
CA LYS A 210 7.13 5.70 1.00
C LYS A 210 7.87 5.66 2.34
N TYR A 211 7.20 6.10 3.39
CA TYR A 211 7.73 6.24 4.77
C TYR A 211 8.74 7.38 4.97
N GLY A 212 8.95 8.27 4.00
CA GLY A 212 9.86 9.41 4.15
C GLY A 212 11.33 9.05 4.46
N LYS A 213 11.77 7.84 4.11
CA LYS A 213 13.14 7.39 4.37
C LYS A 213 13.96 7.38 3.09
N PRO A 214 15.12 8.05 3.05
CA PRO A 214 16.01 8.04 1.89
C PRO A 214 16.46 6.60 1.58
N ARG A 215 16.68 6.32 0.30
CA ARG A 215 17.19 5.03 -0.14
C ARG A 215 17.95 5.15 -1.47
N SER A 216 18.94 4.33 -1.68
CA SER A 216 19.64 4.25 -2.96
C SER A 216 18.94 3.26 -3.89
N ILE A 217 19.02 3.57 -5.19
CA ILE A 217 18.69 2.67 -6.29
C ILE A 217 19.87 2.57 -7.24
N ASP A 218 19.97 1.46 -7.95
CA ASP A 218 20.91 1.28 -9.02
C ASP A 218 20.19 1.39 -10.38
N VAL A 219 20.54 2.38 -11.17
CA VAL A 219 19.96 2.68 -12.48
C VAL A 219 20.90 2.17 -13.57
N PRO A 220 20.45 1.28 -14.47
CA PRO A 220 21.28 0.86 -15.59
C PRO A 220 21.66 2.05 -16.49
N TRP A 221 22.89 2.06 -17.00
CA TRP A 221 23.38 3.08 -17.93
C TRP A 221 22.38 3.40 -19.06
N SER A 222 21.90 2.36 -19.75
CA SER A 222 20.95 2.53 -20.86
C SER A 222 19.62 3.16 -20.42
N LEU A 223 19.16 2.91 -19.18
CA LEU A 223 17.97 3.58 -18.66
C LEU A 223 18.23 5.07 -18.38
N MET A 224 19.43 5.43 -17.93
CA MET A 224 19.80 6.83 -17.77
C MET A 224 19.84 7.55 -19.13
N GLU A 225 20.35 6.89 -20.19
CA GLU A 225 20.28 7.41 -21.56
C GLU A 225 18.84 7.60 -22.03
N ASP A 226 17.96 6.63 -21.78
CA ASP A 226 16.54 6.72 -22.13
C ASP A 226 15.85 7.90 -21.39
N MET A 227 16.14 8.07 -20.09
CA MET A 227 15.65 9.20 -19.29
C MET A 227 16.14 10.53 -19.83
N TRP A 228 17.43 10.62 -20.18
CA TRP A 228 18.01 11.83 -20.75
C TRP A 228 17.38 12.15 -22.11
N ALA A 229 17.26 11.20 -23.01
CA ALA A 229 16.62 11.38 -24.31
C ALA A 229 15.16 11.82 -24.15
N TYR A 230 14.40 11.18 -23.24
CA TYR A 230 13.03 11.57 -22.92
C TYR A 230 12.97 13.02 -22.41
N SER A 231 13.89 13.43 -21.56
CA SER A 231 13.92 14.79 -20.98
C SER A 231 14.09 15.87 -22.03
N LEU A 232 14.91 15.61 -23.06
CA LEU A 232 15.20 16.56 -24.14
C LEU A 232 14.06 16.65 -25.18
N HIS A 233 13.33 15.55 -25.38
CA HIS A 233 12.35 15.45 -26.48
C HIS A 233 10.92 15.41 -25.94
N GLN A 234 10.45 14.27 -25.50
CA GLN A 234 9.03 14.07 -25.16
C GLN A 234 8.55 14.94 -23.99
N ARG A 235 9.38 15.05 -22.95
CA ARG A 235 9.08 15.92 -21.82
C ARG A 235 8.99 17.38 -22.23
N GLU A 236 9.94 17.83 -23.03
CA GLU A 236 10.01 19.23 -23.46
C GLU A 236 8.83 19.64 -24.36
N ILE A 237 8.39 18.75 -25.28
CA ILE A 237 7.16 18.94 -26.07
C ILE A 237 5.96 19.15 -25.17
N ARG A 238 5.78 18.30 -24.16
CA ARG A 238 4.65 18.37 -23.22
C ARG A 238 4.70 19.62 -22.34
N ARG A 239 5.89 19.94 -21.83
CA ARG A 239 6.13 21.14 -21.02
C ARG A 239 5.77 22.41 -21.80
N ARG A 240 6.25 22.56 -23.03
CA ARG A 240 6.00 23.75 -23.87
C ARG A 240 4.54 23.88 -24.25
N ARG A 241 3.88 22.78 -24.58
CA ARG A 241 2.48 22.78 -25.03
C ARG A 241 1.53 23.38 -24.00
N TYR A 242 1.80 23.18 -22.73
CA TYR A 242 0.93 23.63 -21.63
C TYR A 242 1.56 24.67 -20.72
N GLY A 243 2.77 25.12 -20.99
CA GLY A 243 3.46 26.16 -20.21
C GLY A 243 3.80 25.78 -18.78
N LEU A 244 3.74 24.47 -18.44
CA LEU A 244 4.00 23.95 -17.12
C LEU A 244 5.48 23.56 -16.98
N ASN A 245 6.01 23.62 -15.75
CA ASN A 245 7.37 23.17 -15.46
C ASN A 245 7.44 22.37 -14.14
N PRO A 246 6.80 21.19 -14.08
CA PRO A 246 6.86 20.34 -12.90
C PRO A 246 8.28 19.82 -12.64
N ALA A 247 8.61 19.54 -11.39
CA ALA A 247 9.91 18.97 -11.01
C ALA A 247 10.08 17.52 -11.48
N ALA A 248 8.99 16.78 -11.64
CA ALA A 248 9.02 15.37 -12.07
C ALA A 248 9.56 15.20 -13.48
N LEU A 249 10.32 14.14 -13.70
CA LEU A 249 10.85 13.74 -15.01
C LEU A 249 9.71 13.41 -15.96
N VAL A 250 8.77 12.55 -15.55
CA VAL A 250 7.75 11.98 -16.42
C VAL A 250 6.45 12.77 -16.30
N LEU A 251 5.94 13.24 -17.43
CA LEU A 251 4.74 14.07 -17.52
C LEU A 251 3.63 13.36 -18.29
N THR A 252 2.39 13.62 -17.89
CA THR A 252 1.20 13.23 -18.65
C THR A 252 1.18 13.94 -20.01
N GLU A 253 0.30 13.54 -20.90
CA GLU A 253 0.10 14.22 -22.20
C GLU A 253 -0.26 15.72 -22.01
N LEU A 254 -0.93 16.06 -20.92
CA LEU A 254 -1.29 17.43 -20.54
C LEU A 254 -0.18 18.19 -19.79
N GLY A 255 1.04 17.67 -19.71
CA GLY A 255 2.18 18.32 -19.06
C GLY A 255 2.15 18.31 -17.52
N HIS A 256 1.20 17.63 -16.89
CA HIS A 256 1.10 17.47 -15.45
C HIS A 256 1.89 16.27 -14.92
N GLU A 257 2.15 16.24 -13.64
CA GLU A 257 2.64 15.04 -12.96
C GLU A 257 1.57 13.93 -12.97
N PHE A 258 2.02 12.67 -12.97
CA PHE A 258 1.11 11.54 -12.97
C PHE A 258 0.39 11.39 -11.63
N SER A 259 -0.94 11.26 -11.66
CA SER A 259 -1.75 10.93 -10.49
C SER A 259 -1.53 9.48 -10.02
N LYS A 260 -2.04 9.14 -8.83
CA LYS A 260 -1.91 7.80 -8.27
C LYS A 260 -2.60 6.73 -9.13
N SER A 261 -3.71 7.05 -9.75
CA SER A 261 -4.49 6.12 -10.60
C SER A 261 -3.94 5.99 -12.01
N ALA A 262 -3.31 7.04 -12.55
CA ALA A 262 -2.90 7.10 -13.93
C ALA A 262 -1.95 5.96 -14.38
N VAL A 263 -1.07 5.48 -13.49
CA VAL A 263 -0.18 4.34 -13.81
C VAL A 263 -0.96 3.03 -13.92
N VAL A 264 -1.98 2.85 -13.08
CA VAL A 264 -2.81 1.64 -13.11
C VAL A 264 -3.73 1.64 -14.34
N ASP A 265 -4.28 2.82 -14.67
CA ASP A 265 -5.20 2.97 -15.79
C ASP A 265 -4.50 2.81 -17.15
N ALA A 266 -3.23 3.19 -17.23
CA ALA A 266 -2.40 2.99 -18.43
C ALA A 266 -1.98 1.54 -18.68
N MET A 267 -2.09 0.67 -17.67
CA MET A 267 -1.70 -0.75 -17.75
C MET A 267 -2.90 -1.70 -17.84
N LYS A 268 -4.11 -1.18 -17.92
CA LYS A 268 -5.34 -1.94 -18.21
C LYS A 268 -5.56 -2.07 -19.71
#